data_a7b08519303d910c01410f9ec17a159b
#
_entry.id   a7b08519303d910c01410f9ec17a159b
#
_cell.length_a   1.000
_cell.length_b   1.000
_cell.length_c   1.000
_cell.angle_alpha   90.00
_cell.angle_beta   90.00
_cell.angle_gamma   90.00
#
_symmetry.space_group_name_H-M   'P 1'
#
loop_
_entity.id
_entity.type
_entity.pdbx_description
1 polymer ?
#
loop_
_entity_poly.entity_id
_entity_poly.type
_entity_poly.pdbx_seq_one_letter_code
_entity_poly.pdbx_strand_id
1 'polypeptide(L)'
;RMLAEQLDDSRDTRILSGFGLEDLDLDSLHAYRNMFSAHKLDHPWTVLDDFDFLRSLGGWRHDRATGDEGLTLAGLLMFGQWLAIQEAVPGYFIDYQEQPEDKTSQTRWLDRVVPDGIWSGNIFDFYRKISRRLMADLKVPFVLVGDVRQDDTPLHRALREALVNTLVHADYTDRASILVVKDPGGFLFRNPGMMRVPAEQALLGGESDCRNKTLHQMFLMINLGERAGSGLPKICQGWEINGGTLQLFDSFEPYNQTRLEMTWPGSGKTSGEKLGEKLGEKLGENRKVIVEAMLDDSSVTVAQLVKMVGISSTAVENNIRYLREHGLIRRIGPAKGGHWEVLDD
;
A
#
# COMPACT_ATOMS: atom_id res chain seq x y z
N ARG A 1 -13.91 17.23 -0.67
CA ARG A 1 -12.78 16.52 0.00
C ARG A 1 -11.51 16.64 -0.83
N MET A 2 -11.51 16.29 -2.13
CA MET A 2 -10.34 16.46 -3.03
C MET A 2 -9.79 17.88 -3.07
N LEU A 3 -10.64 18.93 -3.11
CA LEU A 3 -10.19 20.34 -3.12
C LEU A 3 -9.56 20.75 -1.78
N ALA A 4 -10.04 20.22 -0.63
CA ALA A 4 -9.46 20.48 0.68
C ALA A 4 -8.10 19.77 0.86
N GLU A 5 -7.91 18.60 0.23
CA GLU A 5 -6.64 17.87 0.25
C GLU A 5 -5.54 18.55 -0.56
N GLN A 6 -5.90 19.31 -1.61
CA GLN A 6 -4.94 20.07 -2.43
C GLN A 6 -4.43 21.35 -1.75
N LEU A 7 -5.16 21.88 -0.76
CA LEU A 7 -4.80 23.11 -0.05
C LEU A 7 -3.93 22.87 1.20
N ASP A 8 -3.87 21.63 1.71
CA ASP A 8 -3.13 21.29 2.92
C ASP A 8 -1.81 20.62 2.54
N ASP A 9 -0.79 21.42 2.32
CA ASP A 9 0.46 21.06 1.61
C ASP A 9 1.38 20.10 2.36
N SER A 10 1.07 19.76 3.63
CA SER A 10 1.80 18.74 4.41
C SER A 10 1.14 18.51 5.78
N ARG A 11 0.21 17.57 5.85
CA ARG A 11 -0.50 17.22 7.09
C ARG A 11 0.41 16.68 8.19
N ASP A 12 1.52 16.07 7.81
CA ASP A 12 2.48 15.46 8.72
C ASP A 12 3.39 16.47 9.44
N THR A 13 3.42 17.75 8.99
CA THR A 13 4.15 18.84 9.65
C THR A 13 3.36 19.53 10.77
N ARG A 14 2.08 19.18 10.97
CA ARG A 14 1.28 19.80 12.02
C ARG A 14 1.85 19.50 13.39
N ILE A 15 1.89 20.52 14.25
CA ILE A 15 2.25 20.39 15.66
C ILE A 15 1.09 19.75 16.42
N LEU A 16 1.40 18.79 17.28
CA LEU A 16 0.43 18.09 18.11
C LEU A 16 0.39 18.75 19.50
N SER A 17 -0.75 19.34 19.84
CA SER A 17 -0.92 19.97 21.15
C SER A 17 -0.98 18.91 22.24
N GLY A 18 -0.19 19.09 23.31
CA GLY A 18 -0.15 18.17 24.45
C GLY A 18 0.72 16.95 24.27
N PHE A 19 1.45 16.83 23.15
CA PHE A 19 2.43 15.75 22.92
C PHE A 19 3.85 16.30 23.06
N GLY A 20 4.75 15.47 23.64
CA GLY A 20 6.12 15.84 23.93
C GLY A 20 7.14 14.74 23.64
N LEU A 21 8.34 14.91 24.13
CA LEU A 21 9.42 13.94 23.96
C LEU A 21 9.17 12.64 24.73
N GLU A 22 8.35 12.70 25.79
CA GLU A 22 7.91 11.55 26.58
C GLU A 22 7.03 10.57 25.80
N ASP A 23 6.42 11.03 24.71
CA ASP A 23 5.58 10.21 23.83
C ASP A 23 6.40 9.42 22.80
N LEU A 24 7.72 9.66 22.75
CA LEU A 24 8.62 8.99 21.83
C LEU A 24 9.18 7.70 22.41
N ASP A 25 9.43 6.74 21.53
CA ASP A 25 10.25 5.56 21.74
C ASP A 25 11.72 5.90 21.40
N LEU A 26 12.51 6.09 22.43
CA LEU A 26 13.93 6.49 22.26
C LEU A 26 14.76 5.40 21.58
N ASP A 27 14.41 4.14 21.75
CA ASP A 27 15.12 3.03 21.07
C ASP A 27 14.95 3.11 19.56
N SER A 28 13.74 3.45 19.09
CA SER A 28 13.49 3.73 17.67
C SER A 28 14.30 4.90 17.15
N LEU A 29 14.34 6.01 17.90
CA LEU A 29 15.12 7.20 17.52
C LEU A 29 16.62 6.88 17.47
N HIS A 30 17.16 6.20 18.47
CA HIS A 30 18.57 5.80 18.51
C HIS A 30 18.92 4.82 17.37
N ALA A 31 18.05 3.86 17.09
CA ALA A 31 18.24 2.95 15.97
C ALA A 31 18.23 3.68 14.61
N TYR A 32 17.39 4.70 14.46
CA TYR A 32 17.38 5.56 13.28
C TYR A 32 18.67 6.38 13.19
N ARG A 33 19.14 6.99 14.28
CA ARG A 33 20.41 7.71 14.32
C ARG A 33 21.60 6.85 13.93
N ASN A 34 21.63 5.59 14.38
CA ASN A 34 22.67 4.63 14.00
C ASN A 34 22.63 4.36 12.48
N MET A 35 21.46 4.18 11.89
CA MET A 35 21.33 4.04 10.44
C MET A 35 21.76 5.31 9.71
N PHE A 36 21.34 6.47 10.18
CA PHE A 36 21.74 7.76 9.62
C PHE A 36 23.26 7.94 9.62
N SER A 37 23.91 7.71 10.76
CA SER A 37 25.36 7.84 10.91
C SER A 37 26.13 6.84 10.04
N ALA A 38 25.62 5.62 9.87
CA ALA A 38 26.21 4.61 8.99
C ALA A 38 26.21 5.02 7.51
N HIS A 39 25.17 5.76 7.08
CA HIS A 39 25.04 6.21 5.68
C HIS A 39 25.65 7.61 5.43
N LYS A 40 25.84 8.42 6.46
CA LYS A 40 26.22 9.84 6.37
C LYS A 40 27.29 10.19 7.42
N LEU A 41 28.46 9.54 7.33
CA LEU A 41 29.52 9.61 8.33
C LEU A 41 29.97 11.06 8.66
N ASP A 42 30.07 11.92 7.66
CA ASP A 42 30.55 13.30 7.83
C ASP A 42 29.41 14.34 7.94
N HIS A 43 28.17 13.89 8.14
CA HIS A 43 27.05 14.83 8.21
C HIS A 43 27.02 15.57 9.55
N PRO A 44 26.85 16.92 9.57
CA PRO A 44 26.88 17.71 10.81
C PRO A 44 25.89 17.24 11.89
N TRP A 45 24.79 16.57 11.49
CA TRP A 45 23.78 16.11 12.43
C TRP A 45 24.19 14.86 13.23
N THR A 46 25.27 14.20 12.88
CA THR A 46 25.74 13.00 13.61
C THR A 46 26.16 13.32 15.05
N VAL A 47 26.58 14.56 15.31
CA VAL A 47 27.07 15.03 16.64
C VAL A 47 25.98 15.76 17.45
N LEU A 48 24.77 15.97 16.88
CA LEU A 48 23.67 16.61 17.60
C LEU A 48 23.15 15.70 18.73
N ASP A 49 22.59 16.30 19.78
CA ASP A 49 21.80 15.54 20.74
C ASP A 49 20.49 15.03 20.13
N ASP A 50 19.70 14.26 20.88
CA ASP A 50 18.47 13.64 20.37
C ASP A 50 17.41 14.67 19.99
N PHE A 51 17.29 15.75 20.78
CA PHE A 51 16.32 16.81 20.52
C PHE A 51 16.68 17.61 19.25
N ASP A 52 17.91 18.09 19.16
CA ASP A 52 18.35 18.86 18.01
C ASP A 52 18.37 18.01 16.73
N PHE A 53 18.68 16.73 16.86
CA PHE A 53 18.58 15.78 15.73
C PHE A 53 17.11 15.60 15.28
N LEU A 54 16.18 15.35 16.21
CA LEU A 54 14.75 15.22 15.92
C LEU A 54 14.21 16.50 15.26
N ARG A 55 14.58 17.66 15.78
CA ARG A 55 14.22 18.98 15.22
C ARG A 55 14.75 19.16 13.80
N SER A 56 16.00 18.78 13.56
CA SER A 56 16.62 18.85 12.24
C SER A 56 15.94 17.92 11.22
N LEU A 57 15.39 16.80 11.66
CA LEU A 57 14.59 15.89 10.84
C LEU A 57 13.18 16.42 10.54
N GLY A 58 12.71 17.46 11.25
CA GLY A 58 11.33 17.95 11.17
C GLY A 58 10.36 17.20 12.09
N GLY A 59 10.85 16.33 12.97
CA GLY A 59 10.05 15.66 14.00
C GLY A 59 9.59 16.60 15.11
N TRP A 60 10.31 17.71 15.32
CA TRP A 60 9.94 18.82 16.18
C TRP A 60 9.97 20.11 15.38
N ARG A 61 9.00 21.01 15.60
CA ARG A 61 8.86 22.24 14.83
C ARG A 61 8.47 23.41 15.71
N HIS A 62 8.98 24.58 15.35
CA HIS A 62 8.48 25.87 15.80
C HIS A 62 7.74 26.55 14.63
N ASP A 63 6.44 26.83 14.81
CA ASP A 63 5.64 27.55 13.85
C ASP A 63 5.83 29.06 14.04
N ARG A 64 6.44 29.69 13.04
CA ARG A 64 6.75 31.13 13.09
C ARG A 64 5.51 32.02 12.97
N ALA A 65 4.42 31.50 12.43
CA ALA A 65 3.20 32.28 12.25
C ALA A 65 2.35 32.32 13.52
N THR A 66 2.26 31.20 14.26
CA THR A 66 1.49 31.11 15.51
C THR A 66 2.34 31.26 16.76
N GLY A 67 3.66 31.00 16.68
CA GLY A 67 4.56 30.92 17.82
C GLY A 67 4.52 29.57 18.53
N ASP A 68 3.70 28.63 18.06
CA ASP A 68 3.61 27.29 18.64
C ASP A 68 4.90 26.49 18.37
N GLU A 69 5.30 25.68 19.36
CA GLU A 69 6.42 24.77 19.25
C GLU A 69 6.03 23.41 19.83
N GLY A 70 6.43 22.32 19.16
CA GLY A 70 6.11 20.98 19.65
C GLY A 70 6.43 19.85 18.67
N LEU A 71 6.08 18.66 19.13
CA LEU A 71 6.20 17.42 18.35
C LEU A 71 5.28 17.47 17.13
N THR A 72 5.82 17.14 15.96
CA THR A 72 5.03 17.06 14.74
C THR A 72 4.35 15.69 14.59
N LEU A 73 3.30 15.63 13.78
CA LEU A 73 2.69 14.33 13.45
C LEU A 73 3.70 13.38 12.82
N ALA A 74 4.59 13.86 11.95
CA ALA A 74 5.66 13.05 11.37
C ALA A 74 6.61 12.48 12.43
N GLY A 75 7.00 13.30 13.42
CA GLY A 75 7.85 12.86 14.53
C GLY A 75 7.19 11.76 15.35
N LEU A 76 5.92 11.96 15.69
CA LEU A 76 5.16 10.98 16.45
C LEU A 76 4.93 9.69 15.66
N LEU A 77 4.53 9.75 14.40
CA LEU A 77 4.32 8.56 13.56
C LEU A 77 5.62 7.78 13.35
N MET A 78 6.76 8.48 13.20
CA MET A 78 8.05 7.86 12.91
C MET A 78 8.68 7.23 14.16
N PHE A 79 8.55 7.86 15.33
CA PHE A 79 9.28 7.49 16.54
C PHE A 79 8.40 7.37 17.80
N GLY A 80 7.09 7.56 17.69
CA GLY A 80 6.20 7.56 18.84
C GLY A 80 5.97 6.17 19.44
N GLN A 81 5.48 6.17 20.67
CA GLN A 81 4.93 5.00 21.33
C GLN A 81 3.52 4.71 20.84
N TRP A 82 3.12 3.44 20.80
CA TRP A 82 1.84 2.99 20.27
C TRP A 82 0.62 3.76 20.84
N LEU A 83 0.56 3.91 22.16
CA LEU A 83 -0.58 4.60 22.81
C LEU A 83 -0.66 6.07 22.38
N ALA A 84 0.46 6.77 22.35
CA ALA A 84 0.50 8.16 21.92
C ALA A 84 0.11 8.32 20.44
N ILE A 85 0.53 7.40 19.57
CA ILE A 85 0.11 7.40 18.16
C ILE A 85 -1.40 7.19 18.04
N GLN A 86 -1.98 6.25 18.79
CA GLN A 86 -3.44 6.01 18.77
C GLN A 86 -4.24 7.20 19.30
N GLU A 87 -3.72 7.92 20.31
CA GLU A 87 -4.36 9.11 20.84
C GLU A 87 -4.38 10.24 19.80
N ALA A 88 -3.26 10.49 19.12
CA ALA A 88 -3.17 11.52 18.08
C ALA A 88 -3.91 11.14 16.78
N VAL A 89 -3.95 9.85 16.45
CA VAL A 89 -4.50 9.28 15.22
C VAL A 89 -5.31 8.02 15.54
N PRO A 90 -6.57 8.14 15.99
CA PRO A 90 -7.37 6.99 16.44
C PRO A 90 -7.60 5.91 15.38
N GLY A 91 -7.50 6.26 14.08
CA GLY A 91 -7.62 5.31 12.98
C GLY A 91 -6.31 4.62 12.58
N TYR A 92 -5.20 4.96 13.24
CA TYR A 92 -3.90 4.38 12.90
C TYR A 92 -3.86 2.88 13.17
N PHE A 93 -3.64 2.10 12.11
CA PHE A 93 -3.39 0.67 12.21
C PHE A 93 -2.49 0.21 11.07
N ILE A 94 -1.48 -0.57 11.41
CA ILE A 94 -0.51 -1.15 10.47
C ILE A 94 -0.49 -2.65 10.66
N ASP A 95 -0.61 -3.41 9.58
CA ASP A 95 -0.73 -4.87 9.59
C ASP A 95 0.19 -5.47 8.52
N TYR A 96 0.97 -6.46 8.91
CA TYR A 96 1.69 -7.35 8.01
C TYR A 96 1.18 -8.76 8.20
N GLN A 97 0.98 -9.46 7.10
CA GLN A 97 0.49 -10.83 7.08
C GLN A 97 1.32 -11.67 6.12
N GLU A 98 1.82 -12.82 6.57
CA GLU A 98 2.34 -13.87 5.71
C GLU A 98 1.31 -14.99 5.60
N GLN A 99 0.81 -15.23 4.39
CA GLN A 99 -0.27 -16.17 4.14
C GLN A 99 0.27 -17.53 3.68
N PRO A 100 -0.35 -18.64 4.08
CA PRO A 100 0.02 -19.97 3.61
C PRO A 100 -0.35 -20.19 2.14
N GLU A 101 0.31 -21.16 1.49
CA GLU A 101 0.01 -21.60 0.14
C GLU A 101 -1.41 -22.21 0.05
N ASP A 102 -1.77 -23.01 1.03
CA ASP A 102 -3.10 -23.62 1.11
C ASP A 102 -4.08 -22.67 1.81
N LYS A 103 -4.90 -21.99 0.99
CA LYS A 103 -5.97 -21.08 1.47
C LYS A 103 -7.14 -21.83 2.14
N THR A 104 -7.23 -23.16 1.99
CA THR A 104 -8.24 -23.99 2.66
C THR A 104 -7.79 -24.41 4.08
N SER A 105 -6.53 -24.17 4.43
CA SER A 105 -5.98 -24.41 5.75
C SER A 105 -6.73 -23.61 6.82
N GLN A 106 -6.89 -24.19 8.00
CA GLN A 106 -7.40 -23.47 9.18
C GLN A 106 -6.42 -22.40 9.66
N THR A 107 -5.16 -22.45 9.22
CA THR A 107 -4.14 -21.45 9.53
C THR A 107 -4.32 -20.24 8.63
N ARG A 108 -4.80 -19.15 9.22
CA ARG A 108 -5.06 -17.91 8.48
C ARG A 108 -3.79 -17.14 8.11
N TRP A 109 -2.75 -17.22 8.96
CA TRP A 109 -1.46 -16.59 8.75
C TRP A 109 -0.33 -17.50 9.20
N LEU A 110 0.80 -17.50 8.50
CA LEU A 110 2.05 -18.12 8.95
C LEU A 110 2.79 -17.19 9.91
N ASP A 111 2.78 -15.89 9.62
CA ASP A 111 3.33 -14.83 10.47
C ASP A 111 2.42 -13.60 10.37
N ARG A 112 2.35 -12.83 11.44
CA ARG A 112 1.61 -11.56 11.48
C ARG A 112 2.28 -10.58 12.41
N VAL A 113 2.38 -9.32 11.96
CA VAL A 113 2.91 -8.22 12.77
C VAL A 113 1.89 -7.09 12.81
N VAL A 114 1.38 -6.83 14.00
CA VAL A 114 0.49 -5.71 14.32
C VAL A 114 1.00 -5.00 15.57
N PRO A 115 0.63 -3.75 15.82
CA PRO A 115 0.88 -3.13 17.11
C PRO A 115 0.09 -3.88 18.20
N ASP A 116 0.82 -4.47 19.13
CA ASP A 116 0.29 -5.31 20.23
C ASP A 116 0.76 -4.85 21.61
N GLY A 117 1.50 -3.73 21.65
CA GLY A 117 2.09 -3.17 22.87
C GLY A 117 3.42 -3.80 23.28
N ILE A 118 3.90 -4.84 22.58
CA ILE A 118 5.22 -5.45 22.82
C ILE A 118 6.33 -4.62 22.17
N TRP A 119 6.01 -3.85 21.17
CA TRP A 119 6.92 -2.98 20.43
C TRP A 119 6.29 -1.60 20.22
N SER A 120 7.10 -0.64 19.78
CA SER A 120 6.71 0.77 19.65
C SER A 120 5.46 1.04 18.81
N GLY A 121 5.12 0.17 17.86
CA GLY A 121 4.00 0.36 16.94
C GLY A 121 4.20 1.47 15.91
N ASN A 122 5.35 2.17 15.89
CA ASN A 122 5.63 3.27 14.99
C ASN A 122 6.07 2.81 13.59
N ILE A 123 6.09 3.75 12.66
CA ILE A 123 6.39 3.50 11.23
C ILE A 123 7.82 3.00 11.02
N PHE A 124 8.79 3.55 11.76
CA PHE A 124 10.19 3.18 11.57
C PHE A 124 10.46 1.74 12.01
N ASP A 125 9.96 1.34 13.16
CA ASP A 125 10.11 -0.04 13.62
C ASP A 125 9.29 -1.02 12.77
N PHE A 126 8.10 -0.63 12.33
CA PHE A 126 7.35 -1.42 11.35
C PHE A 126 8.16 -1.65 10.09
N TYR A 127 8.72 -0.58 9.50
CA TYR A 127 9.61 -0.70 8.34
C TYR A 127 10.76 -1.67 8.60
N ARG A 128 11.47 -1.55 9.71
CA ARG A 128 12.60 -2.43 10.06
C ARG A 128 12.19 -3.90 10.21
N LYS A 129 11.05 -4.15 10.82
CA LYS A 129 10.50 -5.49 11.03
C LYS A 129 10.04 -6.12 9.71
N ILE A 130 9.31 -5.36 8.91
CA ILE A 130 8.67 -5.88 7.70
C ILE A 130 9.66 -5.99 6.54
N SER A 131 10.58 -5.05 6.36
CA SER A 131 11.60 -5.15 5.31
C SER A 131 12.41 -6.45 5.42
N ARG A 132 12.75 -6.90 6.63
CA ARG A 132 13.43 -8.18 6.85
C ARG A 132 12.57 -9.38 6.46
N ARG A 133 11.26 -9.35 6.80
CA ARG A 133 10.31 -10.43 6.48
C ARG A 133 10.00 -10.52 5.00
N LEU A 134 9.86 -9.40 4.32
CA LEU A 134 9.65 -9.38 2.87
C LEU A 134 10.83 -9.98 2.10
N MET A 135 12.04 -9.78 2.61
CA MET A 135 13.27 -10.25 1.98
C MET A 135 13.70 -11.66 2.45
N ALA A 136 13.12 -12.17 3.54
CA ALA A 136 13.35 -13.55 3.97
C ALA A 136 12.86 -14.51 2.86
N ASP A 137 13.61 -15.54 2.59
CA ASP A 137 13.29 -16.61 1.62
C ASP A 137 13.26 -16.19 0.15
N LEU A 138 13.64 -14.94 -0.18
CA LEU A 138 13.81 -14.56 -1.57
C LEU A 138 14.93 -15.40 -2.20
N LYS A 139 14.58 -16.20 -3.20
CA LYS A 139 15.57 -16.94 -4.02
C LYS A 139 16.31 -15.95 -4.91
N VAL A 140 17.40 -15.40 -4.41
CA VAL A 140 18.21 -14.45 -5.16
C VAL A 140 19.31 -15.22 -5.89
N PRO A 141 19.48 -15.02 -7.22
CA PRO A 141 20.61 -15.57 -7.94
C PRO A 141 21.92 -15.10 -7.31
N PHE A 142 22.89 -16.01 -7.20
CA PHE A 142 24.23 -15.66 -6.77
C PHE A 142 24.87 -14.78 -7.84
N VAL A 143 25.02 -13.50 -7.54
CA VAL A 143 25.64 -12.54 -8.46
C VAL A 143 26.91 -11.98 -7.82
N LEU A 144 28.03 -12.09 -8.53
CA LEU A 144 29.28 -11.42 -8.18
C LEU A 144 29.43 -10.18 -9.05
N VAL A 145 29.76 -9.05 -8.43
CA VAL A 145 30.23 -7.85 -9.12
C VAL A 145 31.69 -7.66 -8.73
N GLY A 146 32.60 -8.02 -9.64
CA GLY A 146 33.99 -8.26 -9.29
C GLY A 146 34.09 -9.46 -8.33
N ASP A 147 34.82 -9.32 -7.23
CA ASP A 147 35.00 -10.35 -6.19
C ASP A 147 34.02 -10.21 -5.01
N VAL A 148 33.04 -9.29 -5.10
CA VAL A 148 32.10 -9.00 -4.00
C VAL A 148 30.73 -9.57 -4.34
N ARG A 149 30.19 -10.36 -3.40
CA ARG A 149 28.80 -10.86 -3.49
C ARG A 149 27.84 -9.67 -3.36
N GLN A 150 26.94 -9.58 -4.31
CA GLN A 150 25.89 -8.55 -4.30
C GLN A 150 24.63 -9.13 -3.64
N ASP A 151 24.47 -8.86 -2.34
CA ASP A 151 23.30 -9.30 -1.56
C ASP A 151 22.10 -8.37 -1.75
N ASP A 152 22.32 -7.12 -2.18
CA ASP A 152 21.28 -6.12 -2.43
C ASP A 152 20.91 -6.06 -3.93
N THR A 153 19.96 -6.89 -4.33
CA THR A 153 19.51 -6.99 -5.72
C THR A 153 18.44 -5.93 -6.07
N PRO A 154 18.16 -5.71 -7.37
CA PRO A 154 17.04 -4.86 -7.80
C PRO A 154 15.70 -5.26 -7.16
N LEU A 155 15.48 -6.55 -6.92
CA LEU A 155 14.30 -7.08 -6.23
C LEU A 155 14.19 -6.60 -4.78
N HIS A 156 15.29 -6.65 -4.02
CA HIS A 156 15.32 -6.15 -2.64
C HIS A 156 15.02 -4.65 -2.58
N ARG A 157 15.58 -3.89 -3.53
CA ARG A 157 15.32 -2.44 -3.65
C ARG A 157 13.88 -2.15 -4.00
N ALA A 158 13.28 -2.92 -4.92
CA ALA A 158 11.88 -2.79 -5.30
C ALA A 158 10.94 -3.00 -4.11
N LEU A 159 11.16 -4.04 -3.30
CA LEU A 159 10.32 -4.32 -2.12
C LEU A 159 10.48 -3.26 -1.02
N ARG A 160 11.72 -2.78 -0.78
CA ARG A 160 11.92 -1.68 0.18
C ARG A 160 11.24 -0.39 -0.29
N GLU A 161 11.37 -0.06 -1.57
CA GLU A 161 10.73 1.11 -2.16
C GLU A 161 9.21 1.01 -2.10
N ALA A 162 8.63 -0.16 -2.41
CA ALA A 162 7.19 -0.41 -2.29
C ALA A 162 6.71 -0.22 -0.85
N LEU A 163 7.45 -0.74 0.13
CA LEU A 163 7.12 -0.56 1.55
C LEU A 163 7.19 0.92 1.98
N VAL A 164 8.26 1.63 1.62
CA VAL A 164 8.39 3.07 1.94
C VAL A 164 7.27 3.87 1.30
N ASN A 165 6.96 3.63 0.01
CA ASN A 165 5.88 4.33 -0.69
C ASN A 165 4.53 4.10 0.01
N THR A 166 4.24 2.87 0.44
CA THR A 166 3.03 2.54 1.21
C THR A 166 2.92 3.35 2.49
N LEU A 167 4.03 3.56 3.20
CA LEU A 167 4.07 4.31 4.45
C LEU A 167 3.96 5.83 4.23
N VAL A 168 4.68 6.39 3.25
CA VAL A 168 4.74 7.85 3.08
C VAL A 168 3.55 8.42 2.29
N HIS A 169 2.83 7.60 1.51
CA HIS A 169 1.64 8.02 0.78
C HIS A 169 0.32 7.76 1.52
N ALA A 170 0.35 7.09 2.67
CA ALA A 170 -0.83 6.79 3.46
C ALA A 170 -1.55 8.05 3.96
N ASP A 171 -2.88 8.05 3.89
CA ASP A 171 -3.72 9.03 4.60
C ASP A 171 -4.01 8.50 6.01
N TYR A 172 -3.17 8.90 6.96
CA TYR A 172 -3.30 8.49 8.37
C TYR A 172 -4.56 9.03 9.05
N THR A 173 -5.34 9.90 8.41
CA THR A 173 -6.62 10.40 8.92
C THR A 173 -7.83 9.61 8.41
N ASP A 174 -7.62 8.66 7.50
CA ASP A 174 -8.68 7.78 7.00
C ASP A 174 -8.91 6.58 7.92
N ARG A 175 -9.98 5.82 7.66
CA ARG A 175 -10.39 4.64 8.43
C ARG A 175 -9.72 3.34 8.00
N ALA A 176 -9.16 3.32 6.80
CA ALA A 176 -8.46 2.15 6.29
C ALA A 176 -7.10 1.98 6.98
N SER A 177 -6.67 0.75 7.18
CA SER A 177 -5.34 0.42 7.69
C SER A 177 -4.31 0.30 6.56
N ILE A 178 -3.05 0.50 6.90
CA ILE A 178 -1.95 0.00 6.08
C ILE A 178 -1.93 -1.53 6.20
N LEU A 179 -1.87 -2.21 5.06
CA LEU A 179 -1.74 -3.66 4.99
C LEU A 179 -0.64 -4.05 4.02
N VAL A 180 0.25 -4.90 4.49
CA VAL A 180 1.27 -5.55 3.67
C VAL A 180 1.06 -7.05 3.76
N VAL A 181 0.85 -7.72 2.62
CA VAL A 181 0.68 -9.17 2.56
C VAL A 181 1.81 -9.78 1.74
N LYS A 182 2.42 -10.83 2.28
CA LYS A 182 3.31 -11.73 1.57
C LYS A 182 2.58 -13.07 1.43
N ASP A 183 2.43 -13.54 0.21
CA ASP A 183 1.89 -14.87 -0.06
C ASP A 183 2.77 -15.59 -1.11
N PRO A 184 2.61 -16.90 -1.33
CA PRO A 184 3.39 -17.63 -2.34
C PRO A 184 3.25 -17.10 -3.76
N GLY A 185 2.16 -16.39 -4.05
CA GLY A 185 1.90 -15.76 -5.35
C GLY A 185 2.57 -14.41 -5.53
N GLY A 186 3.01 -13.75 -4.44
CA GLY A 186 3.63 -12.43 -4.54
C GLY A 186 3.45 -11.56 -3.29
N PHE A 187 3.25 -10.27 -3.53
CA PHE A 187 3.11 -9.26 -2.48
C PHE A 187 1.96 -8.30 -2.79
N LEU A 188 1.23 -7.91 -1.74
CA LEU A 188 0.27 -6.83 -1.78
C LEU A 188 0.71 -5.73 -0.82
N PHE A 189 0.76 -4.51 -1.30
CA PHE A 189 0.94 -3.31 -0.52
C PHE A 189 -0.31 -2.45 -0.64
N ARG A 190 -0.90 -2.07 0.49
CA ARG A 190 -2.13 -1.28 0.52
C ARG A 190 -2.01 -0.17 1.56
N ASN A 191 -2.33 1.05 1.17
CA ASN A 191 -2.39 2.19 2.07
C ASN A 191 -3.71 2.96 1.95
N PRO A 192 -4.21 3.57 3.03
CA PRO A 192 -5.37 4.43 2.99
C PRO A 192 -5.12 5.69 2.14
N GLY A 193 -6.19 6.19 1.53
CA GLY A 193 -6.17 7.32 0.62
C GLY A 193 -5.91 6.91 -0.83
N MET A 194 -6.40 7.74 -1.75
CA MET A 194 -6.25 7.55 -3.19
C MET A 194 -4.95 8.18 -3.68
N MET A 195 -4.49 7.76 -4.83
CA MET A 195 -3.36 8.39 -5.51
C MET A 195 -3.67 9.87 -5.83
N ARG A 196 -2.67 10.74 -5.68
CA ARG A 196 -2.74 12.15 -6.05
C ARG A 196 -2.29 12.41 -7.48
N VAL A 197 -1.56 11.46 -8.06
CA VAL A 197 -1.12 11.43 -9.46
C VAL A 197 -1.79 10.23 -10.12
N PRO A 198 -2.28 10.32 -11.37
CA PRO A 198 -2.82 9.16 -12.09
C PRO A 198 -1.85 7.97 -12.10
N ALA A 199 -2.36 6.74 -11.91
CA ALA A 199 -1.53 5.55 -11.79
C ALA A 199 -0.59 5.35 -12.99
N GLU A 200 -1.09 5.56 -14.21
CA GLU A 200 -0.30 5.47 -15.45
C GLU A 200 0.87 6.46 -15.45
N GLN A 201 0.62 7.71 -15.04
CA GLN A 201 1.66 8.74 -14.97
C GLN A 201 2.69 8.44 -13.88
N ALA A 202 2.24 7.95 -12.73
CA ALA A 202 3.11 7.55 -11.63
C ALA A 202 4.02 6.36 -12.02
N LEU A 203 3.52 5.40 -12.80
CA LEU A 203 4.29 4.27 -13.33
C LEU A 203 5.33 4.71 -14.37
N LEU A 204 5.03 5.74 -15.19
CA LEU A 204 5.99 6.33 -16.12
C LEU A 204 7.08 7.14 -15.40
N GLY A 205 6.78 7.65 -14.21
CA GLY A 205 7.70 8.45 -13.41
C GLY A 205 7.78 9.92 -13.84
N GLY A 206 8.64 10.67 -13.14
CA GLY A 206 8.86 12.11 -13.40
C GLY A 206 8.01 13.02 -12.54
N GLU A 207 6.84 12.60 -12.09
CA GLU A 207 5.99 13.36 -11.17
C GLU A 207 5.65 12.52 -9.92
N SER A 208 5.63 13.19 -8.78
CA SER A 208 5.18 12.59 -7.52
C SER A 208 4.57 13.68 -6.63
N ASP A 209 3.46 13.36 -5.99
CA ASP A 209 2.87 14.18 -4.94
C ASP A 209 2.76 13.35 -3.65
N CYS A 210 3.81 13.45 -2.83
CA CYS A 210 3.87 12.73 -1.57
C CYS A 210 2.96 13.39 -0.53
N ARG A 211 2.08 12.58 0.09
CA ARG A 211 1.14 13.06 1.12
C ARG A 211 1.85 13.46 2.41
N ASN A 212 2.85 12.69 2.83
CA ASN A 212 3.61 12.90 4.06
C ASN A 212 5.07 13.22 3.74
N LYS A 213 5.31 14.47 3.35
CA LYS A 213 6.61 14.94 2.84
C LYS A 213 7.72 14.86 3.89
N THR A 214 7.40 15.11 5.17
CA THR A 214 8.37 15.01 6.26
C THR A 214 8.76 13.57 6.55
N LEU A 215 7.78 12.65 6.60
CA LEU A 215 8.06 11.21 6.71
C LEU A 215 8.94 10.72 5.54
N HIS A 216 8.62 11.15 4.32
CA HIS A 216 9.42 10.80 3.14
C HIS A 216 10.85 11.32 3.28
N GLN A 217 11.02 12.60 3.70
CA GLN A 217 12.34 13.18 3.93
C GLN A 217 13.12 12.39 5.00
N MET A 218 12.46 11.94 6.07
CA MET A 218 13.10 11.09 7.09
C MET A 218 13.61 9.77 6.48
N PHE A 219 12.84 9.09 5.65
CA PHE A 219 13.32 7.89 4.95
C PHE A 219 14.48 8.19 4.00
N LEU A 220 14.44 9.29 3.25
CA LEU A 220 15.53 9.70 2.36
C LEU A 220 16.85 9.97 3.11
N MET A 221 16.77 10.49 4.35
CA MET A 221 17.95 10.77 5.16
C MET A 221 18.72 9.51 5.56
N ILE A 222 18.08 8.37 5.55
CA ILE A 222 18.70 7.05 5.79
C ILE A 222 18.81 6.20 4.52
N ASN A 223 18.86 6.85 3.35
CA ASN A 223 18.98 6.23 2.02
C ASN A 223 17.86 5.23 1.69
N LEU A 224 16.66 5.51 2.15
CA LEU A 224 15.44 4.78 1.83
C LEU A 224 14.47 5.70 1.10
N GLY A 225 13.78 5.16 0.09
CA GLY A 225 12.90 5.95 -0.76
C GLY A 225 13.65 6.70 -1.88
N GLU A 226 12.89 7.19 -2.83
CA GLU A 226 13.39 7.85 -4.03
C GLU A 226 12.76 9.24 -4.19
N ARG A 227 13.47 10.14 -4.86
CA ARG A 227 13.00 11.49 -5.18
C ARG A 227 12.45 11.58 -6.60
N ALA A 228 11.66 12.63 -6.85
CA ALA A 228 11.25 13.07 -8.19
C ALA A 228 10.51 11.99 -9.01
N GLY A 229 9.66 11.17 -8.38
CA GLY A 229 8.82 10.21 -9.09
C GLY A 229 9.58 9.02 -9.72
N SER A 230 10.80 8.73 -9.28
CA SER A 230 11.58 7.59 -9.79
C SER A 230 11.33 6.27 -9.04
N GLY A 231 10.58 6.30 -7.93
CA GLY A 231 10.34 5.13 -7.09
C GLY A 231 9.56 4.02 -7.80
N LEU A 232 8.37 4.33 -8.32
CA LEU A 232 7.53 3.35 -9.03
C LEU A 232 8.21 2.75 -10.28
N PRO A 233 8.84 3.53 -11.18
CA PRO A 233 9.63 2.96 -12.28
C PRO A 233 10.71 1.97 -11.82
N LYS A 234 11.40 2.24 -10.71
CA LYS A 234 12.39 1.31 -10.15
C LYS A 234 11.77 0.05 -9.57
N ILE A 235 10.58 0.16 -8.95
CA ILE A 235 9.82 -1.01 -8.49
C ILE A 235 9.46 -1.88 -9.70
N CYS A 236 8.89 -1.28 -10.76
CA CYS A 236 8.55 -1.99 -12.00
C CYS A 236 9.77 -2.71 -12.58
N GLN A 237 10.84 -1.97 -12.83
CA GLN A 237 12.06 -2.53 -13.38
C GLN A 237 12.65 -3.67 -12.53
N GLY A 238 12.74 -3.46 -11.21
CA GLY A 238 13.28 -4.46 -10.30
C GLY A 238 12.42 -5.71 -10.17
N TRP A 239 11.11 -5.61 -10.40
CA TRP A 239 10.18 -6.71 -10.38
C TRP A 239 10.11 -7.47 -11.71
N GLU A 240 9.99 -6.74 -12.82
CA GLU A 240 9.88 -7.29 -14.18
C GLU A 240 11.14 -8.06 -14.65
N ILE A 241 12.33 -7.65 -14.20
CA ILE A 241 13.58 -8.40 -14.47
C ILE A 241 13.47 -9.86 -13.99
N ASN A 242 12.66 -10.13 -12.96
CA ASN A 242 12.40 -11.49 -12.47
C ASN A 242 11.17 -12.14 -13.12
N GLY A 243 10.62 -11.54 -14.18
CA GLY A 243 9.45 -12.05 -14.90
C GLY A 243 8.11 -11.85 -14.17
N GLY A 244 8.09 -11.11 -13.08
CA GLY A 244 6.86 -10.81 -12.34
C GLY A 244 6.00 -9.74 -13.02
N THR A 245 4.75 -9.66 -12.63
CA THR A 245 3.81 -8.61 -13.08
C THR A 245 3.47 -7.69 -11.93
N LEU A 246 3.14 -6.43 -12.25
CA LEU A 246 2.80 -5.41 -11.28
C LEU A 246 1.51 -4.70 -11.69
N GLN A 247 0.63 -4.44 -10.72
CA GLN A 247 -0.57 -3.63 -10.91
C GLN A 247 -0.65 -2.57 -9.81
N LEU A 248 -0.96 -1.33 -10.20
CA LEU A 248 -1.15 -0.20 -9.30
C LEU A 248 -2.50 0.44 -9.59
N PHE A 249 -3.37 0.51 -8.59
CA PHE A 249 -4.72 1.05 -8.77
C PHE A 249 -5.31 1.56 -7.46
N ASP A 250 -6.32 2.43 -7.59
CA ASP A 250 -7.15 2.86 -6.48
C ASP A 250 -8.38 1.94 -6.34
N SER A 251 -8.71 1.62 -5.09
CA SER A 251 -9.93 0.89 -4.72
C SER A 251 -10.78 1.79 -3.83
N PHE A 252 -12.11 1.77 -4.05
CA PHE A 252 -13.07 2.65 -3.37
C PHE A 252 -13.92 1.93 -2.34
N GLU A 253 -13.92 0.62 -2.35
CA GLU A 253 -14.73 -0.21 -1.46
C GLU A 253 -13.83 -1.15 -0.64
N PRO A 254 -14.09 -1.32 0.66
CA PRO A 254 -15.04 -0.59 1.51
C PRO A 254 -14.53 0.81 1.90
N TYR A 255 -13.29 1.16 1.58
CA TYR A 255 -12.63 2.43 1.88
C TYR A 255 -11.77 2.89 0.70
N ASN A 256 -11.53 4.20 0.61
CA ASN A 256 -10.59 4.76 -0.34
C ASN A 256 -9.16 4.31 0.00
N GLN A 257 -8.51 3.63 -0.91
CA GLN A 257 -7.18 3.07 -0.70
C GLN A 257 -6.44 2.87 -2.02
N THR A 258 -5.13 3.00 -1.98
CA THR A 258 -4.23 2.65 -3.08
C THR A 258 -3.69 1.24 -2.86
N ARG A 259 -3.62 0.44 -3.92
CA ARG A 259 -3.11 -0.93 -3.93
C ARG A 259 -2.00 -1.09 -4.95
N LEU A 260 -0.90 -1.69 -4.53
CA LEU A 260 0.19 -2.16 -5.37
C LEU A 260 0.28 -3.68 -5.22
N GLU A 261 -0.01 -4.40 -6.30
CA GLU A 261 0.06 -5.86 -6.36
C GLU A 261 1.26 -6.27 -7.21
N MET A 262 2.10 -7.13 -6.64
CA MET A 262 3.34 -7.64 -7.26
C MET A 262 3.26 -9.16 -7.31
N THR A 263 3.07 -9.73 -8.50
CA THR A 263 2.78 -11.17 -8.68
C THR A 263 3.96 -11.90 -9.33
N TRP A 264 4.35 -13.07 -8.80
CA TRP A 264 5.42 -13.90 -9.36
C TRP A 264 5.03 -14.52 -10.72
N PRO A 265 6.02 -14.79 -11.62
CA PRO A 265 5.74 -15.49 -12.86
C PRO A 265 5.18 -16.90 -12.58
N GLY A 266 4.12 -17.26 -13.29
CA GLY A 266 3.48 -18.58 -13.17
C GLY A 266 2.57 -18.78 -11.96
N SER A 267 2.53 -17.84 -11.00
CA SER A 267 1.59 -17.85 -9.88
C SER A 267 0.24 -17.18 -10.21
N GLY A 268 0.10 -16.77 -11.47
CA GLY A 268 -1.10 -16.11 -11.95
C GLY A 268 -2.32 -17.02 -11.82
N LYS A 269 -3.35 -16.57 -11.09
CA LYS A 269 -4.70 -17.11 -11.16
C LYS A 269 -5.10 -17.26 -12.63
N THR A 270 -5.84 -18.32 -12.95
CA THR A 270 -6.36 -18.53 -14.31
C THR A 270 -7.06 -17.29 -14.82
N SER A 271 -7.08 -17.06 -16.14
CA SER A 271 -7.71 -15.86 -16.74
C SER A 271 -9.12 -15.60 -16.21
N GLY A 272 -9.89 -16.65 -15.89
CA GLY A 272 -11.21 -16.55 -15.28
C GLY A 272 -11.20 -16.03 -13.83
N GLU A 273 -10.20 -16.38 -13.00
CA GLU A 273 -10.08 -15.87 -11.63
C GLU A 273 -9.62 -14.42 -11.60
N LYS A 274 -8.71 -14.02 -12.54
CA LYS A 274 -8.30 -12.60 -12.70
C LYS A 274 -9.47 -11.72 -13.17
N LEU A 275 -10.29 -12.24 -14.08
CA LEU A 275 -11.46 -11.53 -14.56
C LEU A 275 -12.52 -11.41 -13.44
N GLY A 276 -12.75 -12.47 -12.67
CA GLY A 276 -13.67 -12.48 -11.53
C GLY A 276 -13.27 -11.51 -10.42
N GLU A 277 -11.96 -11.39 -10.10
CA GLU A 277 -11.47 -10.42 -9.11
C GLU A 277 -11.51 -8.98 -9.63
N LYS A 278 -11.08 -8.74 -10.88
CA LYS A 278 -11.11 -7.41 -11.51
C LYS A 278 -12.55 -6.87 -11.64
N LEU A 279 -13.49 -7.77 -11.91
CA LEU A 279 -14.92 -7.48 -11.95
C LEU A 279 -15.52 -7.37 -10.54
N GLY A 280 -15.06 -8.16 -9.56
CA GLY A 280 -15.56 -8.15 -8.19
C GLY A 280 -15.24 -6.88 -7.40
N GLU A 281 -14.12 -6.22 -7.66
CA GLU A 281 -13.75 -4.95 -7.02
C GLU A 281 -14.47 -3.73 -7.60
N LYS A 282 -14.88 -3.78 -8.88
CA LYS A 282 -15.70 -2.74 -9.54
C LYS A 282 -17.21 -2.97 -9.41
N LEU A 283 -17.60 -4.19 -9.11
CA LEU A 283 -18.99 -4.64 -9.17
C LEU A 283 -19.35 -5.22 -7.80
N GLY A 284 -20.34 -4.72 -7.12
CA GLY A 284 -20.87 -5.36 -5.90
C GLY A 284 -21.14 -6.86 -6.11
N GLU A 285 -21.14 -7.63 -5.02
CA GLU A 285 -21.22 -9.12 -4.99
C GLU A 285 -22.22 -9.74 -5.98
N ASN A 286 -23.41 -9.15 -6.10
CA ASN A 286 -24.46 -9.63 -7.01
C ASN A 286 -24.07 -9.54 -8.49
N ARG A 287 -23.33 -8.50 -8.89
CA ARG A 287 -22.89 -8.32 -10.28
C ARG A 287 -21.76 -9.29 -10.62
N LYS A 288 -20.91 -9.59 -9.66
CA LYS A 288 -19.85 -10.58 -9.78
C LYS A 288 -20.43 -11.96 -10.08
N VAL A 289 -21.39 -12.42 -9.29
CA VAL A 289 -22.07 -13.71 -9.50
C VAL A 289 -22.79 -13.74 -10.87
N ILE A 290 -23.36 -12.63 -11.30
CA ILE A 290 -24.02 -12.54 -12.64
C ILE A 290 -22.99 -12.71 -13.76
N VAL A 291 -21.84 -12.07 -13.68
CA VAL A 291 -20.78 -12.18 -14.70
C VAL A 291 -20.15 -13.56 -14.70
N GLU A 292 -19.86 -14.14 -13.54
CA GLU A 292 -19.35 -15.51 -13.41
C GLU A 292 -20.32 -16.52 -14.03
N ALA A 293 -21.62 -16.40 -13.75
CA ALA A 293 -22.65 -17.24 -14.36
C ALA A 293 -22.74 -17.09 -15.90
N MET A 294 -22.47 -15.88 -16.42
CA MET A 294 -22.43 -15.64 -17.88
C MET A 294 -21.15 -16.16 -18.54
N LEU A 295 -20.04 -16.23 -17.78
CA LEU A 295 -18.80 -16.87 -18.24
C LEU A 295 -18.94 -18.40 -18.30
N ASP A 296 -19.60 -18.99 -17.28
CA ASP A 296 -19.83 -20.43 -17.21
C ASP A 296 -20.87 -20.92 -18.24
N ASP A 297 -21.95 -20.15 -18.42
CA ASP A 297 -22.98 -20.41 -19.42
C ASP A 297 -23.40 -19.12 -20.11
N SER A 298 -22.87 -18.87 -21.30
CA SER A 298 -23.21 -17.68 -22.10
C SER A 298 -24.69 -17.60 -22.48
N SER A 299 -25.42 -18.68 -22.36
CA SER A 299 -26.87 -18.78 -22.65
C SER A 299 -27.74 -18.57 -21.40
N VAL A 300 -27.16 -18.31 -20.25
CA VAL A 300 -27.86 -18.16 -18.96
C VAL A 300 -29.01 -17.14 -19.06
N THR A 301 -30.13 -17.52 -18.52
CA THR A 301 -31.37 -16.70 -18.54
C THR A 301 -31.49 -15.87 -17.25
N VAL A 302 -32.25 -14.76 -17.32
CA VAL A 302 -32.60 -13.95 -16.14
C VAL A 302 -33.22 -14.78 -15.03
N ALA A 303 -34.08 -15.75 -15.37
CA ALA A 303 -34.71 -16.63 -14.39
C ALA A 303 -33.72 -17.56 -13.66
N GLN A 304 -32.67 -18.00 -14.34
CA GLN A 304 -31.57 -18.77 -13.72
C GLN A 304 -30.69 -17.86 -12.84
N LEU A 305 -30.34 -16.66 -13.31
CA LEU A 305 -29.61 -15.68 -12.53
C LEU A 305 -30.33 -15.27 -11.25
N VAL A 306 -31.67 -15.10 -11.29
CA VAL A 306 -32.49 -14.85 -10.10
C VAL A 306 -32.30 -15.94 -9.04
N LYS A 307 -32.30 -17.22 -9.47
CA LYS A 307 -32.08 -18.35 -8.54
C LYS A 307 -30.66 -18.44 -8.00
N MET A 308 -29.69 -18.10 -8.82
CA MET A 308 -28.25 -18.16 -8.42
C MET A 308 -27.87 -17.03 -7.45
N VAL A 309 -28.35 -15.81 -7.76
CA VAL A 309 -28.00 -14.60 -6.98
C VAL A 309 -28.92 -14.40 -5.77
N GLY A 310 -30.14 -14.98 -5.80
CA GLY A 310 -31.10 -14.86 -4.71
C GLY A 310 -31.79 -13.49 -4.58
N ILE A 311 -31.81 -12.68 -5.64
CA ILE A 311 -32.43 -11.35 -5.66
C ILE A 311 -33.63 -11.32 -6.67
N SER A 312 -34.45 -10.26 -6.64
CA SER A 312 -35.61 -10.14 -7.54
C SER A 312 -35.19 -10.01 -9.03
N SER A 313 -36.10 -10.39 -9.95
CA SER A 313 -35.84 -10.27 -11.38
C SER A 313 -35.50 -8.83 -11.80
N THR A 314 -36.20 -7.85 -11.23
CA THR A 314 -35.96 -6.43 -11.46
C THR A 314 -34.57 -6.03 -11.02
N ALA A 315 -34.08 -6.56 -9.88
CA ALA A 315 -32.72 -6.29 -9.39
C ALA A 315 -31.66 -6.94 -10.31
N VAL A 316 -31.88 -8.16 -10.80
CA VAL A 316 -31.00 -8.80 -11.78
C VAL A 316 -30.98 -8.00 -13.09
N GLU A 317 -32.12 -7.57 -13.62
CA GLU A 317 -32.18 -6.75 -14.83
C GLU A 317 -31.48 -5.40 -14.70
N ASN A 318 -31.60 -4.75 -13.54
CA ASN A 318 -30.88 -3.51 -13.26
C ASN A 318 -29.33 -3.73 -13.19
N ASN A 319 -28.90 -4.85 -12.62
CA ASN A 319 -27.47 -5.20 -12.62
C ASN A 319 -26.98 -5.52 -14.05
N ILE A 320 -27.72 -6.24 -14.85
CA ILE A 320 -27.43 -6.51 -16.27
C ILE A 320 -27.36 -5.20 -17.07
N ARG A 321 -28.28 -4.27 -16.83
CA ARG A 321 -28.27 -2.95 -17.48
C ARG A 321 -27.01 -2.19 -17.14
N TYR A 322 -26.66 -2.12 -15.86
CA TYR A 322 -25.42 -1.49 -15.39
C TYR A 322 -24.19 -2.09 -16.08
N LEU A 323 -24.07 -3.42 -16.11
CA LEU A 323 -22.95 -4.13 -16.74
C LEU A 323 -22.81 -3.81 -18.24
N ARG A 324 -23.95 -3.67 -18.94
CA ARG A 324 -23.98 -3.28 -20.36
C ARG A 324 -23.59 -1.83 -20.58
N GLU A 325 -24.11 -0.90 -19.77
CA GLU A 325 -23.80 0.53 -19.83
C GLU A 325 -22.34 0.83 -19.56
N HIS A 326 -21.67 -0.03 -18.76
CA HIS A 326 -20.23 0.09 -18.46
C HIS A 326 -19.34 -0.78 -19.37
N GLY A 327 -19.92 -1.35 -20.46
CA GLY A 327 -19.14 -2.08 -21.45
C GLY A 327 -18.60 -3.44 -20.99
N LEU A 328 -19.05 -3.97 -19.84
CA LEU A 328 -18.51 -5.21 -19.26
C LEU A 328 -19.15 -6.48 -19.86
N ILE A 329 -20.38 -6.37 -20.36
CA ILE A 329 -21.06 -7.47 -21.04
C ILE A 329 -21.77 -6.96 -22.29
N ARG A 330 -21.90 -7.84 -23.27
CA ARG A 330 -22.64 -7.59 -24.50
C ARG A 330 -23.59 -8.76 -24.81
N ARG A 331 -24.77 -8.46 -25.33
CA ARG A 331 -25.66 -9.51 -25.84
C ARG A 331 -25.46 -9.68 -27.32
N ILE A 332 -25.18 -10.90 -27.74
CA ILE A 332 -25.07 -11.29 -29.15
C ILE A 332 -26.33 -12.00 -29.59
N GLY A 333 -26.99 -11.51 -30.64
CA GLY A 333 -28.20 -12.10 -31.22
C GLY A 333 -29.52 -11.60 -30.61
N PRO A 334 -30.67 -12.19 -31.01
CA PRO A 334 -31.99 -11.76 -30.60
C PRO A 334 -32.32 -12.08 -29.14
N ALA A 335 -33.35 -11.44 -28.59
CA ALA A 335 -33.79 -11.64 -27.20
C ALA A 335 -34.10 -13.10 -26.87
N LYS A 336 -34.56 -13.88 -27.83
CA LYS A 336 -34.83 -15.33 -27.72
C LYS A 336 -33.81 -16.08 -28.56
N GLY A 337 -32.87 -16.82 -27.90
CA GLY A 337 -31.82 -17.59 -28.58
C GLY A 337 -30.49 -16.87 -28.77
N GLY A 338 -30.31 -15.62 -28.28
CA GLY A 338 -29.03 -14.96 -28.21
C GLY A 338 -28.24 -15.36 -26.94
N HIS A 339 -26.93 -15.04 -26.92
CA HIS A 339 -26.05 -15.35 -25.80
C HIS A 339 -25.36 -14.09 -25.26
N TRP A 340 -24.82 -14.21 -24.07
CA TRP A 340 -24.03 -13.15 -23.43
C TRP A 340 -22.56 -13.30 -23.77
N GLU A 341 -21.92 -12.22 -24.04
CA GLU A 341 -20.46 -12.11 -24.18
C GLU A 341 -19.94 -11.18 -23.08
N VAL A 342 -19.02 -11.68 -22.28
CA VAL A 342 -18.28 -10.88 -21.30
C VAL A 342 -17.10 -10.27 -22.04
N LEU A 343 -16.91 -8.96 -21.91
CA LEU A 343 -15.87 -8.21 -22.61
C LEU A 343 -14.67 -8.02 -21.68
N ASP A 344 -13.52 -8.43 -22.19
CA ASP A 344 -12.21 -8.15 -21.58
C ASP A 344 -11.73 -6.77 -22.07
N ASP A 345 -11.77 -5.75 -21.20
CA ASP A 345 -11.06 -4.48 -21.39
C ASP A 345 -10.04 -4.26 -20.25
#